data_c10d84da06fbec79463a5433fb4f5b7a
#
_entry.id   c10d84da06fbec79463a5433fb4f5b7a
#
_cell.length_a   1.000
_cell.length_b   1.000
_cell.length_c   1.000
_cell.angle_alpha   90.00
_cell.angle_beta   90.00
_cell.angle_gamma   90.00
#
_symmetry.space_group_name_H-M   'P 1'
#
loop_
_entity.id
_entity.type
_entity.pdbx_description
1 polymer ?
#
loop_
_entity_poly.entity_id
_entity_poly.type
_entity_poly.pdbx_seq_one_letter_code
_entity_poly.pdbx_strand_id
1 'polypeptide(L)'
;MKHETYFGNKVYSVVKKIPHGKVLTYKQVARLAGRPRAWRAVGNILNKNPDPKTIPCHRVIKSDGSVDGYRYGIKKKTSLLKKEGVVVKNGRVVL
;
A
#
# COMPACT_ATOMS: atom_id res chain seq x y z
N MET A 1 12.76 -7.78 -16.35
CA MET A 1 11.50 -8.47 -16.53
C MET A 1 11.22 -9.49 -15.46
N LYS A 2 11.98 -10.55 -15.41
CA LYS A 2 11.78 -11.60 -14.40
C LYS A 2 11.97 -11.07 -12.99
N HIS A 3 12.93 -10.17 -12.79
CA HIS A 3 13.18 -9.57 -11.49
C HIS A 3 12.00 -8.72 -11.02
N GLU A 4 11.41 -7.92 -11.91
CA GLU A 4 10.25 -7.11 -11.58
C GLU A 4 9.05 -7.97 -11.23
N THR A 5 8.80 -9.04 -11.99
CA THR A 5 7.70 -9.98 -11.72
C THR A 5 7.90 -10.66 -10.38
N TYR A 6 9.11 -11.10 -10.11
CA TYR A 6 9.44 -11.75 -8.85
C TYR A 6 9.26 -10.80 -7.66
N PHE A 7 9.78 -9.58 -7.78
CA PHE A 7 9.61 -8.57 -6.75
C PHE A 7 8.13 -8.17 -6.61
N GLY A 8 7.42 -8.03 -7.73
CA GLY A 8 5.99 -7.74 -7.73
C GLY A 8 5.20 -8.76 -6.95
N ASN A 9 5.49 -10.03 -7.16
CA ASN A 9 4.83 -11.10 -6.42
C ASN A 9 5.11 -11.03 -4.94
N LYS A 10 6.33 -10.68 -4.55
CA LYS A 10 6.68 -10.48 -3.14
C LYS A 10 5.94 -9.30 -2.54
N VAL A 11 5.84 -8.20 -3.27
CA VAL A 11 5.08 -7.02 -2.84
C VAL A 11 3.62 -7.40 -2.60
N TYR A 12 3.00 -8.07 -3.54
CA TYR A 12 1.60 -8.48 -3.39
C TYR A 12 1.42 -9.42 -2.20
N SER A 13 2.35 -10.34 -2.00
CA SER A 13 2.32 -11.25 -0.85
C SER A 13 2.37 -10.50 0.48
N VAL A 14 3.23 -9.49 0.58
CA VAL A 14 3.34 -8.66 1.78
C VAL A 14 2.04 -7.89 2.02
N VAL A 15 1.54 -7.22 0.99
CA VAL A 15 0.35 -6.38 1.10
C VAL A 15 -0.89 -7.21 1.43
N LYS A 16 -0.98 -8.40 0.85
CA LYS A 16 -2.08 -9.32 1.11
C LYS A 16 -2.22 -9.69 2.57
N LYS A 17 -1.12 -9.65 3.31
CA LYS A 17 -1.10 -10.01 4.73
C LYS A 17 -1.40 -8.85 5.68
N ILE A 18 -1.54 -7.62 5.16
CA ILE A 18 -1.87 -6.47 6.01
C ILE A 18 -3.32 -6.66 6.49
N PRO A 19 -3.53 -6.78 7.81
CA PRO A 19 -4.87 -7.03 8.30
C PRO A 19 -5.75 -5.78 8.23
N HIS A 20 -7.05 -6.02 8.23
CA HIS A 20 -8.08 -5.01 8.31
C HIS A 20 -7.79 -4.07 9.49
N GLY A 21 -7.84 -2.78 9.28
CA GLY A 21 -7.57 -1.78 10.31
C GLY A 21 -6.10 -1.45 10.54
N LYS A 22 -5.21 -2.06 9.76
CA LYS A 22 -3.77 -1.80 9.84
C LYS A 22 -3.24 -1.23 8.54
N VAL A 23 -2.11 -0.54 8.61
CA VAL A 23 -1.45 0.02 7.44
C VAL A 23 0.05 -0.26 7.51
N LEU A 24 0.68 -0.29 6.32
CA LEU A 24 2.13 -0.28 6.18
C LEU A 24 2.51 0.89 5.28
N THR A 25 3.71 1.41 5.46
CA THR A 25 4.24 2.41 4.53
C THR A 25 4.84 1.71 3.31
N TYR A 26 5.00 2.44 2.21
CA TYR A 26 5.68 1.92 1.03
C TYR A 26 7.09 1.43 1.36
N LYS A 27 7.79 2.13 2.25
CA LYS A 27 9.13 1.73 2.69
C LYS A 27 9.11 0.43 3.48
N GLN A 28 8.12 0.26 4.35
CA GLN A 28 7.97 -0.99 5.11
C GLN A 28 7.68 -2.17 4.19
N VAL A 29 6.80 -1.96 3.20
CA VAL A 29 6.50 -3.01 2.22
C VAL A 29 7.76 -3.37 1.43
N ALA A 30 8.52 -2.39 0.97
CA ALA A 30 9.76 -2.62 0.24
C ALA A 30 10.74 -3.45 1.05
N ARG A 31 10.91 -3.11 2.32
CA ARG A 31 11.80 -3.83 3.22
C ARG A 31 11.35 -5.27 3.43
N LEU A 32 10.07 -5.48 3.68
CA LEU A 32 9.52 -6.82 3.89
C LEU A 32 9.58 -7.67 2.63
N ALA A 33 9.53 -7.02 1.47
CA ALA A 33 9.67 -7.71 0.18
C ALA A 33 11.13 -7.95 -0.23
N GLY A 34 12.09 -7.53 0.60
CA GLY A 34 13.51 -7.81 0.39
C GLY A 34 14.30 -6.75 -0.34
N ARG A 35 13.71 -5.61 -0.67
CA ARG A 35 14.39 -4.49 -1.35
C ARG A 35 14.06 -3.17 -0.67
N PRO A 36 14.74 -2.83 0.44
CA PRO A 36 14.38 -1.65 1.26
C PRO A 36 14.37 -0.31 0.52
N ARG A 37 15.16 -0.20 -0.55
CA ARG A 37 15.25 1.05 -1.31
C ARG A 37 14.26 1.13 -2.47
N ALA A 38 13.51 0.06 -2.73
CA ALA A 38 12.63 -0.04 -3.90
C ALA A 38 11.21 0.44 -3.60
N TRP A 39 11.04 1.40 -2.71
CA TRP A 39 9.71 1.88 -2.32
C TRP A 39 8.95 2.55 -3.48
N ARG A 40 9.67 3.17 -4.43
CA ARG A 40 9.03 3.73 -5.63
C ARG A 40 8.47 2.62 -6.53
N ALA A 41 9.24 1.54 -6.66
CA ALA A 41 8.78 0.38 -7.42
C ALA A 41 7.54 -0.25 -6.78
N VAL A 42 7.48 -0.26 -5.44
CA VAL A 42 6.29 -0.73 -4.72
C VAL A 42 5.06 0.07 -5.15
N GLY A 43 5.17 1.40 -5.19
CA GLY A 43 4.07 2.25 -5.64
C GLY A 43 3.63 1.93 -7.07
N ASN A 44 4.57 1.76 -7.98
CA ASN A 44 4.27 1.41 -9.37
C ASN A 44 3.59 0.04 -9.47
N ILE A 45 4.06 -0.93 -8.71
CA ILE A 45 3.49 -2.27 -8.68
C ILE A 45 2.06 -2.23 -8.16
N LEU A 46 1.82 -1.51 -7.09
CA LEU A 46 0.49 -1.43 -6.49
C LEU A 46 -0.50 -0.67 -7.37
N ASN A 47 -0.02 0.30 -8.16
CA ASN A 47 -0.87 0.98 -9.13
C ASN A 47 -1.35 0.05 -10.26
N LYS A 48 -0.70 -1.08 -10.45
CA LYS A 48 -1.07 -2.08 -11.43
C LYS A 48 -1.76 -3.29 -10.81
N ASN A 49 -2.13 -3.19 -9.54
CA ASN A 49 -2.76 -4.29 -8.80
C ASN A 49 -4.04 -4.75 -9.54
N PRO A 50 -4.09 -6.02 -9.96
CA PRO A 50 -5.23 -6.53 -10.71
C PRO A 50 -6.42 -6.90 -9.84
N ASP A 51 -6.22 -7.01 -8.53
CA ASP A 51 -7.26 -7.49 -7.62
C ASP A 51 -7.22 -6.79 -6.28
N PRO A 52 -7.74 -5.54 -6.22
CA PRO A 52 -7.69 -4.75 -4.97
C PRO A 52 -8.55 -5.32 -3.85
N LYS A 53 -9.44 -6.26 -4.13
CA LYS A 53 -10.23 -6.91 -3.08
C LYS A 53 -9.40 -7.90 -2.29
N THR A 54 -8.54 -8.65 -2.98
CA THR A 54 -7.68 -9.66 -2.36
C THR A 54 -6.36 -9.06 -1.91
N ILE A 55 -5.84 -8.09 -2.67
CA ILE A 55 -4.59 -7.40 -2.36
C ILE A 55 -4.94 -5.98 -1.95
N PRO A 56 -5.06 -5.70 -0.63
CA PRO A 56 -5.60 -4.43 -0.16
C PRO A 56 -4.58 -3.29 -0.26
N CYS A 57 -4.29 -2.86 -1.47
CA CYS A 57 -3.29 -1.82 -1.71
C CYS A 57 -3.62 -0.48 -1.06
N HIS A 58 -4.90 -0.25 -0.70
CA HIS A 58 -5.29 0.94 0.05
C HIS A 58 -4.70 0.98 1.46
N ARG A 59 -4.20 -0.14 1.97
CA ARG A 59 -3.56 -0.22 3.30
C ARG A 59 -2.07 0.13 3.27
N VAL A 60 -1.58 0.61 2.12
CA VAL A 60 -0.20 1.06 2.00
C VAL A 60 -0.20 2.58 1.84
N ILE A 61 0.54 3.25 2.71
CA ILE A 61 0.57 4.71 2.79
C ILE A 61 2.00 5.23 2.69
N LYS A 62 2.14 6.55 2.52
CA LYS A 62 3.47 7.16 2.50
C LYS A 62 4.04 7.25 3.92
N SER A 63 5.35 7.42 4.02
CA SER A 63 6.05 7.45 5.32
C SER A 63 5.57 8.56 6.24
N ASP A 64 5.07 9.65 5.69
CA ASP A 64 4.51 10.76 6.46
C ASP A 64 3.03 10.56 6.81
N GLY A 65 2.47 9.40 6.50
CA GLY A 65 1.06 9.09 6.73
C GLY A 65 0.13 9.48 5.59
N SER A 66 0.64 10.17 4.58
CA SER A 66 -0.18 10.66 3.47
C SER A 66 -0.84 9.50 2.73
N VAL A 67 -2.13 9.69 2.39
CA VAL A 67 -2.94 8.68 1.68
C VAL A 67 -3.04 8.95 0.19
N ASP A 68 -2.32 9.95 -0.34
CA ASP A 68 -2.34 10.20 -1.77
C ASP A 68 -1.62 9.10 -2.55
N GLY A 69 -1.70 9.13 -3.88
CA GLY A 69 -1.03 8.16 -4.73
C GLY A 69 -1.80 6.87 -4.97
N TYR A 70 -3.01 6.75 -4.47
CA TYR A 70 -3.84 5.58 -4.72
C TYR A 70 -4.41 5.61 -6.15
N ARG A 71 -4.40 4.45 -6.82
CA ARG A 71 -4.87 4.30 -8.20
C ARG A 71 -6.30 4.82 -8.40
N TYR A 72 -7.18 4.58 -7.43
CA TYR A 72 -8.59 4.94 -7.52
C TYR A 72 -8.92 6.25 -6.82
N GLY A 73 -7.90 7.03 -6.46
CA GLY A 73 -8.04 8.36 -5.91
C GLY A 73 -8.03 8.42 -4.39
N ILE A 74 -7.70 9.61 -3.89
CA ILE A 74 -7.53 9.84 -2.46
C ILE A 74 -8.84 9.67 -1.69
N LYS A 75 -9.96 10.07 -2.29
CA LYS A 75 -11.27 9.95 -1.62
C LYS A 75 -11.64 8.50 -1.40
N LYS A 76 -11.41 7.66 -2.39
CA LYS A 76 -11.70 6.24 -2.30
C LYS A 76 -10.83 5.56 -1.24
N LYS A 77 -9.55 5.87 -1.24
CA LYS A 77 -8.60 5.33 -0.26
C LYS A 77 -8.98 5.73 1.16
N THR A 78 -9.27 7.01 1.36
CA THR A 78 -9.69 7.54 2.66
C THR A 78 -10.96 6.84 3.14
N SER A 79 -11.94 6.69 2.26
CA SER A 79 -13.20 6.03 2.58
C SER A 79 -12.98 4.58 3.02
N LEU A 80 -12.15 3.84 2.28
CA LEU A 80 -11.85 2.44 2.61
C LEU A 80 -11.15 2.32 3.95
N LEU A 81 -10.17 3.19 4.21
CA LEU A 81 -9.43 3.17 5.48
C LEU A 81 -10.33 3.50 6.65
N LYS A 82 -11.17 4.52 6.51
CA LYS A 82 -12.12 4.90 7.57
C LYS A 82 -13.10 3.78 7.89
N LYS A 83 -13.59 3.08 6.88
CA LYS A 83 -14.48 1.92 7.08
C LYS A 83 -13.79 0.82 7.88
N GLU A 84 -12.47 0.72 7.79
CA GLU A 84 -11.70 -0.26 8.51
C GLU A 84 -11.26 0.23 9.90
N GLY A 85 -11.71 1.40 10.32
CA GLY A 85 -11.38 1.94 11.62
C GLY A 85 -10.07 2.70 11.70
N VAL A 86 -9.43 2.96 10.55
CA VAL A 86 -8.20 3.74 10.50
C VAL A 86 -8.54 5.23 10.59
N VAL A 87 -7.88 5.94 11.49
CA VAL A 87 -8.11 7.39 11.66
C VAL A 87 -7.32 8.15 10.60
N VAL A 88 -8.04 8.90 9.77
CA VAL A 88 -7.45 9.74 8.73
C VAL A 88 -7.86 11.18 8.98
N LYS A 89 -6.88 12.08 9.13
CA LYS A 89 -7.10 13.51 9.34
C LYS A 89 -6.25 14.31 8.35
N ASN A 90 -6.89 15.26 7.66
CA ASN A 90 -6.19 16.15 6.72
C ASN A 90 -5.35 15.38 5.68
N GLY A 91 -5.90 14.27 5.16
CA GLY A 91 -5.23 13.46 4.16
C GLY A 91 -4.11 12.59 4.67
N ARG A 92 -4.02 12.40 5.99
CA ARG A 92 -2.98 11.58 6.62
C ARG A 92 -3.56 10.63 7.63
N VAL A 93 -2.99 9.43 7.66
CA VAL A 93 -3.28 8.45 8.70
C VAL A 93 -2.58 8.91 9.98
N VAL A 94 -3.32 8.87 11.08
CA VAL A 94 -2.75 9.17 12.40
C VAL A 94 -2.03 7.91 12.88
N LEU A 95 -0.72 7.98 12.91
CA LEU A 95 0.15 6.84 13.26
C LEU A 95 0.48 6.83 14.76
#